data_fa3a6223ab873192a887611a11eb77cd
#
_entry.id   fa3a6223ab873192a887611a11eb77cd
#
_cell.length_a   1.000
_cell.length_b   1.000
_cell.length_c   1.000
_cell.angle_alpha   90.00
_cell.angle_beta   90.00
_cell.angle_gamma   90.00
#
_symmetry.space_group_name_H-M   'P 1'
#
loop_
_entity.id
_entity.type
_entity.pdbx_description
1 polymer ?
#
loop_
_entity_poly.entity_id
_entity_poly.type
_entity_poly.pdbx_seq_one_letter_code
_entity_poly.pdbx_strand_id
1 'polypeptide(L)'
;MKKSNYFRLLTVACSVLAITACSKDKPVEGGEDQGNSKKKEKFVFIVTGQGSSESGSSGTYIVTTDDVSQGNLSIVGNGMPATEFSFINQNNHVFGLTYGGQGPITPYTIDTKGDLQRLTDDQVNAETAGIFGNYGEKNVILGTTNRSMANPVATLRNYDAQNFSIANKNTVDLSKVLGGKRMAIWTGVFQVGNKIYIPFQSGDGSDNWGGDFTTTDTTYIGIFSYPELKFEKTIRDGRGSHIGNWFAQQGLAVDDQGDAYVWFSANEASLPTKNKSGFLRIKKGTDEFDKDYYFDIESLGKGKIARGSYLKDNKFLMTIYNKGEQAEGIGGGLVKLYIVGIQTKKMTELLEIPAHEQQGYKDVVYVDKGGAQAYYTCQDKDDKQYYTYIIDINNATAKRGLKFTGISQVSSMSKISY
;
A
#
# COMPACT_ATOMS: atom_id res chain seq x y z
N MET A 1 11.51 68.77 -25.57
CA MET A 1 10.25 69.20 -26.20
C MET A 1 9.15 68.29 -25.68
N LYS A 2 8.29 68.79 -24.76
CA LYS A 2 6.84 69.13 -24.93
C LYS A 2 6.05 67.89 -25.31
N LYS A 3 4.97 67.40 -24.67
CA LYS A 3 3.98 67.88 -23.66
C LYS A 3 3.21 66.63 -23.25
N SER A 4 2.85 66.31 -22.00
CA SER A 4 1.78 66.87 -21.17
C SER A 4 0.35 66.48 -21.56
N ASN A 5 -0.26 65.89 -20.59
CA ASN A 5 -1.62 66.11 -20.00
C ASN A 5 -2.67 65.02 -20.29
N TYR A 6 -3.46 64.63 -19.40
CA TYR A 6 -4.28 64.92 -18.25
C TYR A 6 -5.46 63.96 -18.16
N PHE A 7 -5.67 63.40 -16.97
CA PHE A 7 -6.90 63.35 -16.20
C PHE A 7 -8.28 63.27 -16.88
N ARG A 8 -9.10 62.31 -16.50
CA ARG A 8 -10.40 62.59 -15.85
C ARG A 8 -11.02 61.32 -15.21
N LEU A 9 -11.25 61.41 -13.90
CA LEU A 9 -12.25 60.69 -13.10
C LEU A 9 -13.66 61.02 -13.65
N LEU A 10 -14.56 60.04 -13.60
CA LEU A 10 -16.00 60.29 -13.46
C LEU A 10 -16.64 59.18 -12.61
N THR A 11 -16.97 59.58 -11.41
CA THR A 11 -17.91 58.94 -10.47
C THR A 11 -19.33 59.29 -10.93
N VAL A 12 -20.24 58.30 -11.00
CA VAL A 12 -21.67 58.58 -10.97
C VAL A 12 -22.31 57.52 -10.04
N ALA A 13 -22.96 58.03 -9.03
CA ALA A 13 -23.79 57.34 -8.04
C ALA A 13 -25.29 57.52 -8.40
N CYS A 14 -26.11 56.73 -7.73
CA CYS A 14 -27.57 56.77 -7.56
C CYS A 14 -28.38 56.12 -8.70
N SER A 15 -29.43 55.37 -8.48
CA SER A 15 -30.44 55.45 -7.40
C SER A 15 -31.26 54.16 -7.34
N VAL A 16 -31.73 53.89 -6.15
CA VAL A 16 -32.70 52.86 -5.77
C VAL A 16 -34.08 53.24 -6.30
N LEU A 17 -34.81 52.31 -6.90
CA LEU A 17 -36.26 52.40 -7.07
C LEU A 17 -36.85 51.01 -6.80
N ALA A 18 -37.52 50.91 -5.67
CA ALA A 18 -38.37 49.79 -5.31
C ALA A 18 -39.71 49.92 -6.06
N ILE A 19 -40.11 48.89 -6.78
CA ILE A 19 -41.45 48.70 -7.26
C ILE A 19 -41.98 47.38 -6.73
N THR A 20 -42.92 47.49 -5.78
CA THR A 20 -43.76 46.37 -5.32
C THR A 20 -44.85 46.15 -6.37
N ALA A 21 -44.90 44.96 -6.95
CA ALA A 21 -46.06 44.44 -7.65
C ALA A 21 -46.37 43.02 -7.12
N CYS A 22 -47.47 42.90 -6.39
CA CYS A 22 -48.09 41.62 -6.08
C CYS A 22 -48.67 41.01 -7.35
N SER A 23 -48.25 39.81 -7.72
CA SER A 23 -49.09 38.88 -8.46
C SER A 23 -49.01 37.49 -7.83
N LYS A 24 -50.21 36.96 -7.53
CA LYS A 24 -50.44 35.59 -7.09
C LYS A 24 -50.19 34.68 -8.29
N ASP A 25 -49.17 33.84 -8.22
CA ASP A 25 -49.07 32.65 -9.02
C ASP A 25 -48.64 31.45 -8.16
N LYS A 26 -49.17 30.28 -8.52
CA LYS A 26 -49.20 29.02 -7.86
C LYS A 26 -47.79 28.44 -7.55
N PRO A 27 -47.63 27.53 -6.56
CA PRO A 27 -46.37 26.86 -6.32
C PRO A 27 -46.06 25.93 -7.48
N VAL A 28 -44.93 26.13 -8.16
CA VAL A 28 -44.29 25.15 -9.02
C VAL A 28 -43.57 24.19 -8.11
N GLU A 29 -44.13 22.98 -7.97
CA GLU A 29 -43.40 21.82 -7.51
C GLU A 29 -42.31 21.49 -8.54
N GLY A 30 -41.10 21.22 -8.07
CA GLY A 30 -40.04 20.64 -8.89
C GLY A 30 -38.73 21.40 -8.92
N GLY A 31 -38.15 21.67 -7.76
CA GLY A 31 -36.73 21.85 -7.59
C GLY A 31 -36.17 20.50 -7.08
N GLU A 32 -35.71 19.65 -7.98
CA GLU A 32 -34.87 18.51 -7.57
C GLU A 32 -33.66 19.09 -6.85
N ASP A 33 -33.69 18.92 -5.54
CA ASP A 33 -32.53 19.06 -4.66
C ASP A 33 -31.49 18.05 -5.18
N GLN A 34 -30.51 18.50 -5.95
CA GLN A 34 -29.33 17.71 -6.25
C GLN A 34 -28.58 17.49 -4.93
N GLY A 35 -29.19 16.69 -4.09
CA GLY A 35 -28.61 16.20 -2.87
C GLY A 35 -27.29 15.53 -3.23
N ASN A 36 -26.23 16.13 -2.75
CA ASN A 36 -24.90 15.55 -2.70
C ASN A 36 -25.00 14.33 -1.79
N SER A 37 -25.56 13.23 -2.29
CA SER A 37 -25.66 11.97 -1.57
C SER A 37 -24.24 11.51 -1.32
N LYS A 38 -23.78 11.66 -0.06
CA LYS A 38 -22.49 11.09 0.36
C LYS A 38 -22.49 9.64 -0.08
N LYS A 39 -21.56 9.27 -0.98
CA LYS A 39 -21.35 7.88 -1.35
C LYS A 39 -21.19 7.06 -0.08
N LYS A 40 -21.91 5.96 0.00
CA LYS A 40 -21.73 4.99 1.07
C LYS A 40 -20.42 4.27 0.87
N GLU A 41 -19.84 3.74 1.93
CA GLU A 41 -18.57 3.02 1.90
C GLU A 41 -18.66 1.75 2.73
N LYS A 42 -17.98 0.70 2.29
CA LYS A 42 -17.79 -0.54 3.08
C LYS A 42 -16.33 -0.87 3.20
N PHE A 43 -15.95 -1.35 4.37
CA PHE A 43 -14.69 -2.05 4.54
C PHE A 43 -14.77 -3.42 3.89
N VAL A 44 -13.71 -3.80 3.20
CA VAL A 44 -13.54 -5.08 2.52
C VAL A 44 -12.30 -5.76 3.12
N PHE A 45 -12.50 -6.97 3.63
CA PHE A 45 -11.42 -7.78 4.20
C PHE A 45 -11.23 -9.06 3.40
N ILE A 46 -9.98 -9.41 3.19
CA ILE A 46 -9.60 -10.73 2.69
C ILE A 46 -9.22 -11.57 3.89
N VAL A 47 -9.91 -12.68 4.07
CA VAL A 47 -9.75 -13.51 5.26
C VAL A 47 -9.60 -14.98 4.90
N THR A 48 -8.94 -15.75 5.76
CA THR A 48 -8.91 -17.21 5.70
C THR A 48 -9.86 -17.75 6.76
N GLY A 49 -10.80 -18.60 6.35
CA GLY A 49 -11.70 -19.27 7.28
C GLY A 49 -10.94 -20.27 8.17
N GLN A 50 -11.42 -20.44 9.39
CA GLN A 50 -10.94 -21.51 10.24
C GLN A 50 -11.42 -22.86 9.68
N GLY A 51 -10.51 -23.76 9.33
CA GLY A 51 -10.85 -25.09 8.85
C GLY A 51 -11.64 -25.88 9.91
N SER A 52 -12.59 -26.71 9.46
CA SER A 52 -13.21 -27.67 10.36
C SER A 52 -12.18 -28.75 10.73
N SER A 53 -12.23 -29.23 11.96
CA SER A 53 -11.31 -30.27 12.46
C SER A 53 -11.33 -31.56 11.64
N GLU A 54 -12.34 -31.77 10.80
CA GLU A 54 -12.51 -32.99 9.98
C GLU A 54 -11.96 -32.87 8.54
N SER A 55 -11.88 -31.67 7.97
CA SER A 55 -11.43 -31.49 6.56
C SER A 55 -10.07 -30.82 6.41
N GLY A 56 -9.58 -30.12 7.46
CA GLY A 56 -8.29 -29.42 7.43
C GLY A 56 -8.13 -28.32 6.35
N SER A 57 -9.13 -28.13 5.51
CA SER A 57 -9.09 -27.17 4.42
C SER A 57 -9.62 -25.81 4.86
N SER A 58 -8.75 -24.82 4.82
CA SER A 58 -9.10 -23.41 5.01
C SER A 58 -9.28 -22.74 3.64
N GLY A 59 -10.43 -22.07 3.42
CA GLY A 59 -10.69 -21.28 2.22
C GLY A 59 -10.38 -19.80 2.43
N THR A 60 -10.05 -19.10 1.34
CA THR A 60 -9.99 -17.63 1.32
C THR A 60 -11.38 -17.08 0.99
N TYR A 61 -11.75 -16.02 1.69
CA TYR A 61 -13.04 -15.34 1.52
C TYR A 61 -12.84 -13.83 1.50
N ILE A 62 -13.72 -13.15 0.79
CA ILE A 62 -13.89 -11.70 0.86
C ILE A 62 -15.14 -11.44 1.71
N VAL A 63 -14.98 -10.63 2.76
CA VAL A 63 -16.08 -10.23 3.66
C VAL A 63 -16.15 -8.71 3.75
N THR A 64 -17.36 -8.18 3.97
CA THR A 64 -17.58 -6.73 4.03
C THR A 64 -18.33 -6.31 5.28
N THR A 65 -18.12 -5.06 5.71
CA THR A 65 -18.89 -4.43 6.79
C THR A 65 -18.92 -2.92 6.61
N ASP A 66 -19.99 -2.27 7.09
CA ASP A 66 -20.11 -0.80 7.10
C ASP A 66 -19.34 -0.19 8.28
N ASP A 67 -19.17 -0.94 9.36
CA ASP A 67 -18.56 -0.45 10.61
C ASP A 67 -17.49 -1.41 11.12
N VAL A 68 -16.36 -0.85 11.53
CA VAL A 68 -15.25 -1.57 12.18
C VAL A 68 -15.02 -1.11 13.61
N SER A 69 -15.89 -0.25 14.15
CA SER A 69 -15.73 0.31 15.48
C SER A 69 -16.17 -0.65 16.60
N GLN A 70 -16.97 -1.65 16.26
CA GLN A 70 -17.51 -2.63 17.19
C GLN A 70 -18.13 -3.85 16.47
N GLY A 71 -18.62 -4.81 17.23
CA GLY A 71 -19.35 -5.97 16.72
C GLY A 71 -18.46 -7.16 16.35
N ASN A 72 -19.05 -8.09 15.61
CA ASN A 72 -18.39 -9.31 15.13
C ASN A 72 -18.59 -9.48 13.63
N LEU A 73 -17.55 -9.88 12.93
CA LEU A 73 -17.58 -10.23 11.51
C LEU A 73 -17.22 -11.71 11.34
N SER A 74 -18.03 -12.43 10.57
CA SER A 74 -17.84 -13.84 10.27
C SER A 74 -17.96 -14.08 8.76
N ILE A 75 -17.40 -15.17 8.27
CA ILE A 75 -17.61 -15.66 6.91
C ILE A 75 -19.02 -16.24 6.72
N VAL A 76 -19.69 -16.65 7.79
CA VAL A 76 -21.01 -17.28 7.72
C VAL A 76 -22.05 -16.24 7.31
N GLY A 77 -22.68 -16.47 6.16
CA GLY A 77 -23.69 -15.58 5.59
C GLY A 77 -23.15 -14.29 4.96
N ASN A 78 -21.83 -14.08 4.97
CA ASN A 78 -21.19 -12.85 4.45
C ASN A 78 -19.92 -13.13 3.62
N GLY A 79 -19.46 -14.36 3.54
CA GLY A 79 -18.21 -14.68 2.86
C GLY A 79 -18.40 -15.02 1.39
N MET A 80 -17.78 -14.26 0.49
CA MET A 80 -17.62 -14.65 -0.92
C MET A 80 -16.32 -15.44 -1.07
N PRO A 81 -16.35 -16.71 -1.53
CA PRO A 81 -15.13 -17.47 -1.75
C PRO A 81 -14.22 -16.84 -2.80
N ALA A 82 -12.92 -16.83 -2.53
CA ALA A 82 -11.88 -16.35 -3.43
C ALA A 82 -10.78 -17.42 -3.56
N THR A 83 -10.16 -17.48 -4.73
CA THR A 83 -9.08 -18.43 -5.06
C THR A 83 -7.74 -17.74 -5.30
N GLU A 84 -7.76 -16.43 -5.35
CA GLU A 84 -6.59 -15.61 -5.61
C GLU A 84 -5.66 -15.58 -4.39
N PHE A 85 -4.38 -15.40 -4.66
CA PHE A 85 -3.32 -15.43 -3.65
C PHE A 85 -3.01 -14.07 -3.05
N SER A 86 -2.95 -13.04 -3.89
CA SER A 86 -2.67 -11.65 -3.48
C SER A 86 -3.79 -10.73 -3.91
N PHE A 87 -3.93 -9.62 -3.20
CA PHE A 87 -4.98 -8.65 -3.48
C PHE A 87 -4.40 -7.24 -3.45
N ILE A 88 -4.87 -6.41 -4.37
CA ILE A 88 -4.52 -4.98 -4.43
C ILE A 88 -5.76 -4.15 -4.66
N ASN A 89 -5.81 -2.97 -4.04
CA ASN A 89 -6.92 -2.05 -4.15
C ASN A 89 -6.54 -0.88 -5.07
N GLN A 90 -7.32 -0.63 -6.12
CA GLN A 90 -7.11 0.48 -7.05
C GLN A 90 -8.43 0.88 -7.71
N ASN A 91 -8.61 2.17 -8.03
CA ASN A 91 -9.79 2.69 -8.73
C ASN A 91 -11.13 2.19 -8.16
N ASN A 92 -11.26 2.20 -6.83
CA ASN A 92 -12.45 1.75 -6.11
C ASN A 92 -12.85 0.27 -6.35
N HIS A 93 -11.87 -0.59 -6.68
CA HIS A 93 -12.00 -2.03 -6.82
C HIS A 93 -10.94 -2.75 -5.99
N VAL A 94 -11.21 -3.98 -5.63
CA VAL A 94 -10.20 -4.93 -5.16
C VAL A 94 -9.88 -5.89 -6.31
N PHE A 95 -8.61 -6.06 -6.63
CA PHE A 95 -8.15 -6.99 -7.65
C PHE A 95 -7.48 -8.19 -7.01
N GLY A 96 -8.02 -9.37 -7.27
CA GLY A 96 -7.39 -10.62 -6.90
C GLY A 96 -6.38 -11.06 -7.98
N LEU A 97 -5.19 -11.44 -7.53
CA LEU A 97 -4.07 -11.85 -8.38
C LEU A 97 -3.77 -13.33 -8.16
N THR A 98 -3.73 -14.10 -9.23
CA THR A 98 -3.46 -15.55 -9.20
C THR A 98 -1.98 -15.83 -8.90
N TYR A 99 -1.71 -16.94 -8.21
CA TYR A 99 -0.37 -17.47 -7.98
C TYR A 99 -0.16 -18.78 -8.75
N GLY A 100 1.03 -18.93 -9.34
CA GLY A 100 1.44 -20.11 -10.08
C GLY A 100 0.99 -20.13 -11.56
N GLY A 101 1.90 -19.85 -12.47
CA GLY A 101 1.67 -19.88 -13.92
C GLY A 101 0.89 -18.67 -14.44
N GLN A 102 -0.19 -18.91 -15.14
CA GLN A 102 -1.12 -17.90 -15.68
C GLN A 102 -2.49 -18.05 -15.07
N GLY A 103 -3.17 -16.95 -14.84
CA GLY A 103 -4.52 -16.93 -14.33
C GLY A 103 -5.14 -15.54 -14.38
N PRO A 104 -6.42 -15.42 -14.02
CA PRO A 104 -7.11 -14.16 -14.09
C PRO A 104 -6.63 -13.17 -13.02
N ILE A 105 -6.61 -11.89 -13.42
CA ILE A 105 -6.77 -10.75 -12.52
C ILE A 105 -8.28 -10.60 -12.36
N THR A 106 -8.80 -10.78 -11.15
CA THR A 106 -10.24 -10.78 -10.89
C THR A 106 -10.64 -9.48 -10.18
N PRO A 107 -11.44 -8.60 -10.81
CA PRO A 107 -11.97 -7.42 -10.15
C PRO A 107 -13.13 -7.79 -9.21
N TYR A 108 -13.19 -7.11 -8.06
CA TYR A 108 -14.27 -7.12 -7.10
C TYR A 108 -14.71 -5.69 -6.78
N THR A 109 -16.01 -5.48 -6.63
CA THR A 109 -16.59 -4.18 -6.29
C THR A 109 -17.79 -4.33 -5.36
N ILE A 110 -18.36 -3.22 -4.91
CA ILE A 110 -19.63 -3.15 -4.19
C ILE A 110 -20.65 -2.51 -5.15
N ASP A 111 -21.79 -3.14 -5.33
CA ASP A 111 -22.86 -2.59 -6.16
C ASP A 111 -23.67 -1.49 -5.44
N THR A 112 -24.59 -0.85 -6.13
CA THR A 112 -25.41 0.25 -5.58
C THR A 112 -26.33 -0.16 -4.43
N LYS A 113 -26.52 -1.46 -4.21
CA LYS A 113 -27.29 -2.01 -3.07
C LYS A 113 -26.38 -2.26 -1.85
N GLY A 114 -25.07 -2.22 -2.04
CA GLY A 114 -24.08 -2.53 -1.03
C GLY A 114 -23.65 -4.01 -1.03
N ASP A 115 -23.93 -4.76 -2.07
CA ASP A 115 -23.58 -6.17 -2.18
C ASP A 115 -22.23 -6.34 -2.90
N LEU A 116 -21.39 -7.23 -2.38
CA LEU A 116 -20.11 -7.58 -2.98
C LEU A 116 -20.32 -8.31 -4.30
N GLN A 117 -19.65 -7.87 -5.34
CA GLN A 117 -19.70 -8.44 -6.69
C GLN A 117 -18.32 -8.88 -7.15
N ARG A 118 -18.27 -10.06 -7.80
CA ARG A 118 -17.11 -10.53 -8.58
C ARG A 118 -17.41 -10.26 -10.05
N LEU A 119 -16.56 -9.48 -10.71
CA LEU A 119 -16.74 -9.10 -12.12
C LEU A 119 -16.04 -10.14 -13.02
N THR A 120 -16.71 -11.27 -13.28
CA THR A 120 -16.11 -12.39 -14.02
C THR A 120 -15.88 -12.09 -15.50
N ASP A 121 -16.72 -11.25 -16.09
CA ASP A 121 -16.63 -10.87 -17.51
C ASP A 121 -15.49 -9.88 -17.77
N ASP A 122 -15.00 -9.23 -16.72
CA ASP A 122 -13.92 -8.24 -16.77
C ASP A 122 -12.56 -8.83 -16.34
N GLN A 123 -12.47 -10.15 -16.25
CA GLN A 123 -11.21 -10.83 -15.92
C GLN A 123 -10.22 -10.79 -17.07
N VAL A 124 -8.94 -10.54 -16.74
CA VAL A 124 -7.83 -10.54 -17.69
C VAL A 124 -6.79 -11.54 -17.27
N ASN A 125 -6.44 -12.47 -18.14
CA ASN A 125 -5.39 -13.45 -17.87
C ASN A 125 -4.00 -12.78 -17.91
N ALA A 126 -3.23 -13.02 -16.86
CA ALA A 126 -1.84 -12.58 -16.74
C ALA A 126 -0.98 -13.66 -16.08
N GLU A 127 0.32 -13.58 -16.27
CA GLU A 127 1.28 -14.38 -15.49
C GLU A 127 1.28 -13.92 -14.03
N THR A 128 1.62 -14.82 -13.12
CA THR A 128 1.76 -14.52 -11.69
C THR A 128 2.60 -13.28 -11.47
N ALA A 129 2.02 -12.30 -10.78
CA ALA A 129 2.73 -11.13 -10.31
C ALA A 129 3.36 -11.40 -8.94
N GLY A 130 4.68 -11.48 -8.88
CA GLY A 130 5.44 -11.58 -7.62
C GLY A 130 5.61 -10.24 -6.93
N ILE A 131 5.53 -9.16 -7.70
CA ILE A 131 5.53 -7.77 -7.21
C ILE A 131 4.41 -6.99 -7.90
N PHE A 132 3.83 -6.05 -7.18
CA PHE A 132 2.77 -5.19 -7.70
C PHE A 132 2.71 -3.87 -6.91
N GLY A 133 2.15 -2.83 -7.54
CA GLY A 133 1.99 -1.53 -6.90
C GLY A 133 1.10 -0.60 -7.70
N ASN A 134 0.45 0.33 -7.01
CA ASN A 134 -0.41 1.34 -7.62
C ASN A 134 0.42 2.39 -8.36
N TYR A 135 -0.11 2.87 -9.48
CA TYR A 135 0.42 4.01 -10.23
C TYR A 135 -0.71 4.96 -10.65
N GLY A 136 -0.64 6.20 -10.17
CA GLY A 136 -1.76 7.13 -10.30
C GLY A 136 -3.04 6.60 -9.68
N GLU A 137 -4.17 7.03 -10.19
CA GLU A 137 -5.48 6.64 -9.65
C GLU A 137 -6.09 5.40 -10.32
N LYS A 138 -5.53 4.95 -11.46
CA LYS A 138 -6.18 3.98 -12.35
C LYS A 138 -5.32 2.80 -12.75
N ASN A 139 -4.04 2.80 -12.44
CA ASN A 139 -3.13 1.79 -12.94
C ASN A 139 -2.53 0.96 -11.80
N VAL A 140 -2.30 -0.31 -12.10
CA VAL A 140 -1.52 -1.22 -11.28
C VAL A 140 -0.34 -1.72 -12.10
N ILE A 141 0.87 -1.55 -11.59
CA ILE A 141 2.05 -2.13 -12.20
C ILE A 141 2.26 -3.53 -11.62
N LEU A 142 2.30 -4.52 -12.48
CA LEU A 142 2.48 -5.93 -12.14
C LEU A 142 3.82 -6.42 -12.67
N GLY A 143 4.60 -7.06 -11.82
CA GLY A 143 5.91 -7.63 -12.18
C GLY A 143 5.95 -9.14 -12.00
N THR A 144 6.23 -9.85 -13.08
CA THR A 144 6.59 -11.28 -13.06
C THR A 144 8.10 -11.36 -13.16
N THR A 145 8.75 -12.02 -12.21
CA THR A 145 10.22 -12.10 -12.16
C THR A 145 10.69 -13.55 -12.10
N ASN A 146 11.65 -13.89 -12.96
CA ASN A 146 12.47 -15.08 -12.79
C ASN A 146 13.60 -14.78 -11.80
N ARG A 147 14.06 -15.81 -11.10
CA ARG A 147 15.09 -15.69 -10.07
C ARG A 147 16.35 -16.50 -10.42
N SER A 148 16.39 -17.11 -11.60
CA SER A 148 17.53 -17.90 -12.08
C SER A 148 18.29 -17.17 -13.17
N MET A 149 19.63 -17.16 -13.08
CA MET A 149 20.52 -16.58 -14.08
C MET A 149 20.44 -17.32 -15.43
N ALA A 150 19.95 -18.54 -15.47
CA ALA A 150 19.71 -19.28 -16.72
C ALA A 150 18.60 -18.60 -17.58
N ASN A 151 17.68 -17.87 -16.95
CA ASN A 151 16.66 -17.07 -17.61
C ASN A 151 16.37 -15.79 -16.79
N PRO A 152 17.24 -14.78 -16.83
CA PRO A 152 17.13 -13.60 -15.98
C PRO A 152 16.10 -12.57 -16.51
N VAL A 153 15.03 -13.03 -17.14
CA VAL A 153 14.01 -12.15 -17.75
C VAL A 153 12.85 -11.94 -16.80
N ALA A 154 12.52 -10.68 -16.56
CA ALA A 154 11.31 -10.25 -15.87
C ALA A 154 10.37 -9.54 -16.85
N THR A 155 9.08 -9.50 -16.53
CA THR A 155 8.08 -8.77 -17.30
C THR A 155 7.35 -7.78 -16.38
N LEU A 156 7.31 -6.50 -16.78
CA LEU A 156 6.44 -5.50 -16.20
C LEU A 156 5.21 -5.34 -17.09
N ARG A 157 4.04 -5.18 -16.46
CA ARG A 157 2.76 -4.90 -17.10
C ARG A 157 2.10 -3.72 -16.43
N ASN A 158 1.56 -2.82 -17.22
CA ASN A 158 0.65 -1.78 -16.75
C ASN A 158 -0.79 -2.28 -16.95
N TYR A 159 -1.46 -2.58 -15.85
CA TYR A 159 -2.87 -2.95 -15.83
C TYR A 159 -3.73 -1.69 -15.58
N ASP A 160 -4.63 -1.40 -16.51
CA ASP A 160 -5.63 -0.33 -16.39
C ASP A 160 -6.81 -0.83 -15.56
N ALA A 161 -6.91 -0.37 -14.31
CA ALA A 161 -7.96 -0.77 -13.38
C ALA A 161 -9.32 -0.08 -13.64
N GLN A 162 -9.39 0.84 -14.60
CA GLN A 162 -10.64 1.44 -15.04
C GLN A 162 -11.25 0.66 -16.22
N ASN A 163 -10.40 0.22 -17.16
CA ASN A 163 -10.82 -0.46 -18.38
C ASN A 163 -10.57 -1.99 -18.32
N PHE A 164 -10.11 -2.50 -17.18
CA PHE A 164 -9.81 -3.91 -16.93
C PHE A 164 -8.98 -4.56 -18.05
N SER A 165 -7.85 -3.95 -18.38
CA SER A 165 -7.02 -4.36 -19.51
C SER A 165 -5.53 -4.18 -19.25
N ILE A 166 -4.69 -4.94 -19.97
CA ILE A 166 -3.24 -4.70 -19.99
C ILE A 166 -2.96 -3.60 -21.03
N ALA A 167 -2.69 -2.40 -20.54
CA ALA A 167 -2.44 -1.22 -21.39
C ALA A 167 -1.04 -1.27 -22.03
N ASN A 168 -0.06 -1.82 -21.34
CA ASN A 168 1.33 -1.92 -21.81
C ASN A 168 2.09 -3.03 -21.09
N LYS A 169 3.14 -3.55 -21.73
CA LYS A 169 4.10 -4.50 -21.14
C LYS A 169 5.51 -4.28 -21.67
N ASN A 170 6.51 -4.57 -20.84
CA ASN A 170 7.91 -4.60 -21.26
C ASN A 170 8.66 -5.71 -20.52
N THR A 171 9.69 -6.25 -21.17
CA THR A 171 10.60 -7.26 -20.60
C THR A 171 11.92 -6.62 -20.22
N VAL A 172 12.51 -7.10 -19.14
CA VAL A 172 13.74 -6.59 -18.56
C VAL A 172 14.69 -7.75 -18.28
N ASP A 173 15.91 -7.64 -18.74
CA ASP A 173 17.00 -8.55 -18.36
C ASP A 173 17.54 -8.12 -16.98
N LEU A 174 17.20 -8.87 -15.95
CA LEU A 174 17.55 -8.58 -14.56
C LEU A 174 19.07 -8.61 -14.28
N SER A 175 19.84 -9.31 -15.11
CA SER A 175 21.30 -9.35 -14.99
C SER A 175 21.91 -7.99 -15.38
N LYS A 176 21.35 -7.33 -16.40
CA LYS A 176 21.83 -6.02 -16.87
C LYS A 176 21.58 -4.89 -15.87
N VAL A 177 20.60 -5.03 -15.00
CA VAL A 177 20.31 -4.07 -13.92
C VAL A 177 21.49 -3.91 -12.96
N LEU A 178 22.31 -4.97 -12.80
CA LEU A 178 23.51 -5.00 -11.94
C LEU A 178 24.83 -5.21 -12.72
N GLY A 179 24.85 -4.97 -14.02
CA GLY A 179 26.07 -5.03 -14.81
C GLY A 179 26.53 -6.45 -15.20
N GLY A 180 25.64 -7.45 -15.17
CA GLY A 180 25.81 -8.76 -15.80
C GLY A 180 26.38 -9.88 -14.92
N LYS A 181 26.90 -9.58 -13.72
CA LYS A 181 27.49 -10.61 -12.84
C LYS A 181 26.51 -11.17 -11.80
N ARG A 182 25.48 -10.44 -11.48
CA ARG A 182 24.41 -10.75 -10.52
C ARG A 182 23.10 -10.26 -11.09
N MET A 183 22.00 -10.72 -10.56
CA MET A 183 20.68 -10.32 -11.02
C MET A 183 19.90 -9.57 -9.94
N ALA A 184 19.01 -8.69 -10.37
CA ALA A 184 18.14 -7.92 -9.52
C ALA A 184 16.87 -8.75 -9.20
N ILE A 185 16.78 -9.31 -8.00
CA ILE A 185 15.59 -10.02 -7.53
C ILE A 185 14.61 -8.99 -6.97
N TRP A 186 13.61 -8.65 -7.74
CA TRP A 186 12.63 -7.59 -7.41
C TRP A 186 11.79 -7.91 -6.18
N THR A 187 11.55 -6.92 -5.33
CA THR A 187 10.85 -7.08 -4.04
C THR A 187 9.65 -6.15 -3.85
N GLY A 188 9.39 -5.23 -4.77
CA GLY A 188 8.25 -4.32 -4.70
C GLY A 188 8.15 -3.43 -5.92
N VAL A 189 7.05 -2.68 -6.02
CA VAL A 189 6.81 -1.67 -7.06
C VAL A 189 6.22 -0.43 -6.42
N PHE A 190 6.79 0.74 -6.69
CA PHE A 190 6.35 2.00 -6.11
C PHE A 190 6.38 3.12 -7.15
N GLN A 191 5.39 3.98 -7.10
CA GLN A 191 5.41 5.24 -7.83
C GLN A 191 6.20 6.29 -7.04
N VAL A 192 7.17 6.95 -7.69
CA VAL A 192 7.84 8.15 -7.17
C VAL A 192 7.82 9.22 -8.26
N GLY A 193 7.06 10.28 -8.05
CA GLY A 193 6.80 11.27 -9.09
C GLY A 193 6.14 10.64 -10.32
N ASN A 194 6.78 10.77 -11.47
CA ASN A 194 6.33 10.19 -12.74
C ASN A 194 7.07 8.92 -13.15
N LYS A 195 7.81 8.29 -12.24
CA LYS A 195 8.60 7.09 -12.47
C LYS A 195 8.17 5.92 -11.61
N ILE A 196 8.65 4.74 -11.96
CA ILE A 196 8.46 3.51 -11.19
C ILE A 196 9.79 3.15 -10.53
N TYR A 197 9.74 2.93 -9.22
CA TYR A 197 10.88 2.53 -8.40
C TYR A 197 10.66 1.08 -7.96
N ILE A 198 11.61 0.23 -8.27
CA ILE A 198 11.58 -1.20 -7.99
C ILE A 198 12.75 -1.57 -7.10
N PRO A 199 12.54 -1.71 -5.78
CA PRO A 199 13.55 -2.28 -4.91
C PRO A 199 13.88 -3.71 -5.29
N PHE A 200 15.12 -4.12 -5.02
CA PHE A 200 15.54 -5.47 -5.30
C PHE A 200 16.68 -5.95 -4.39
N GLN A 201 16.81 -7.26 -4.30
CA GLN A 201 17.94 -7.94 -3.69
C GLN A 201 18.92 -8.37 -4.81
N SER A 202 20.21 -8.34 -4.51
CA SER A 202 21.25 -8.79 -5.41
C SER A 202 21.50 -10.28 -5.20
N GLY A 203 21.02 -11.13 -6.10
CA GLY A 203 21.25 -12.57 -6.10
C GLY A 203 22.22 -13.00 -7.21
N ASP A 204 22.90 -14.13 -7.06
CA ASP A 204 23.73 -14.71 -8.14
C ASP A 204 22.91 -15.55 -9.13
N GLY A 205 21.65 -15.87 -8.77
CA GLY A 205 20.72 -16.61 -9.62
C GLY A 205 21.14 -18.05 -9.89
N SER A 206 21.96 -18.64 -9.01
CA SER A 206 22.48 -20.01 -9.17
C SER A 206 21.40 -21.08 -9.00
N ASP A 207 20.24 -20.73 -8.43
CA ASP A 207 19.07 -21.59 -8.29
C ASP A 207 17.76 -20.85 -8.67
N ASN A 208 16.62 -21.52 -8.52
CA ASN A 208 15.30 -20.94 -8.82
C ASN A 208 14.76 -19.97 -7.75
N TRP A 209 15.49 -19.74 -6.66
CA TRP A 209 15.13 -18.86 -5.56
C TRP A 209 15.95 -17.58 -5.52
N GLY A 210 16.94 -17.44 -6.42
CA GLY A 210 17.82 -16.28 -6.53
C GLY A 210 19.25 -16.55 -6.12
N GLY A 211 19.54 -17.75 -5.62
CA GLY A 211 20.88 -18.20 -5.23
C GLY A 211 21.44 -17.46 -4.02
N ASP A 212 22.73 -17.11 -4.08
CA ASP A 212 23.41 -16.44 -2.98
C ASP A 212 23.14 -14.94 -2.93
N PHE A 213 22.68 -14.44 -1.77
CA PHE A 213 22.38 -13.04 -1.45
C PHE A 213 23.46 -12.37 -0.58
N THR A 214 24.73 -12.64 -0.81
CA THR A 214 25.84 -12.13 0.03
C THR A 214 25.98 -10.61 0.09
N THR A 215 25.21 -9.86 -0.71
CA THR A 215 25.29 -8.38 -0.77
C THR A 215 24.12 -7.71 -0.06
N THR A 216 23.72 -8.20 1.10
CA THR A 216 22.60 -7.68 1.89
C THR A 216 22.87 -6.34 2.58
N ASP A 217 24.14 -5.90 2.66
CA ASP A 217 24.58 -4.63 3.26
C ASP A 217 24.44 -3.42 2.33
N THR A 218 23.55 -3.49 1.35
CA THR A 218 23.29 -2.40 0.41
C THR A 218 21.83 -2.39 0.02
N THR A 219 21.26 -1.20 0.05
CA THR A 219 19.94 -0.93 -0.51
C THR A 219 20.07 -0.67 -2.01
N TYR A 220 19.25 -1.35 -2.81
CA TYR A 220 19.21 -1.19 -4.27
C TYR A 220 17.80 -0.85 -4.74
N ILE A 221 17.69 0.07 -5.70
CA ILE A 221 16.45 0.40 -6.40
C ILE A 221 16.74 0.55 -7.90
N GLY A 222 15.99 -0.16 -8.74
CA GLY A 222 15.91 0.08 -10.18
C GLY A 222 14.87 1.15 -10.47
N ILE A 223 15.21 2.12 -11.30
CA ILE A 223 14.32 3.20 -11.74
C ILE A 223 13.89 2.91 -13.18
N PHE A 224 12.57 3.03 -13.43
CA PHE A 224 11.95 2.73 -14.71
C PHE A 224 11.07 3.90 -15.17
N SER A 225 11.03 4.12 -16.49
CA SER A 225 10.11 5.09 -17.09
C SER A 225 8.65 4.62 -17.01
N TYR A 226 7.74 5.55 -17.06
CA TYR A 226 6.32 5.33 -17.26
C TYR A 226 5.82 6.26 -18.39
N PRO A 227 4.99 5.80 -19.32
CA PRO A 227 4.32 4.48 -19.38
C PRO A 227 5.14 3.35 -20.04
N GLU A 228 6.34 3.59 -20.57
CA GLU A 228 7.11 2.64 -21.38
C GLU A 228 7.65 1.44 -20.59
N LEU A 229 7.71 1.52 -19.25
CA LEU A 229 8.21 0.49 -18.35
C LEU A 229 9.67 0.10 -18.64
N LYS A 230 10.48 1.04 -19.16
CA LYS A 230 11.89 0.82 -19.52
C LYS A 230 12.80 1.09 -18.35
N PHE A 231 13.75 0.20 -18.13
CA PHE A 231 14.82 0.41 -17.16
C PHE A 231 15.68 1.63 -17.55
N GLU A 232 15.91 2.53 -16.61
CA GLU A 232 16.73 3.73 -16.80
C GLU A 232 18.07 3.60 -16.08
N LYS A 233 18.06 3.33 -14.78
CA LYS A 233 19.26 3.20 -13.95
C LYS A 233 19.01 2.47 -12.63
N THR A 234 20.09 2.09 -11.97
CA THR A 234 20.09 1.60 -10.58
C THR A 234 20.68 2.67 -9.66
N ILE A 235 20.02 2.91 -8.53
CA ILE A 235 20.57 3.65 -7.40
C ILE A 235 20.84 2.71 -6.23
N ARG A 236 21.86 3.04 -5.42
CA ARG A 236 22.29 2.21 -4.29
C ARG A 236 22.80 3.03 -3.11
N ASP A 237 22.67 2.46 -1.91
CA ASP A 237 23.21 3.07 -0.68
C ASP A 237 23.72 1.99 0.29
N GLY A 238 24.98 2.07 0.71
CA GLY A 238 25.61 1.12 1.61
C GLY A 238 25.28 1.33 3.11
N ARG A 239 24.45 2.32 3.45
CA ARG A 239 23.97 2.55 4.83
C ARG A 239 22.76 1.70 5.18
N GLY A 240 22.09 1.13 4.16
CA GLY A 240 20.91 0.31 4.31
C GLY A 240 21.14 -1.17 3.99
N SER A 241 20.06 -1.92 3.95
CA SER A 241 20.01 -3.30 3.50
C SER A 241 18.90 -3.49 2.47
N HIS A 242 18.46 -4.72 2.22
CA HIS A 242 17.34 -4.99 1.31
C HIS A 242 16.05 -4.33 1.80
N ILE A 243 15.21 -3.91 0.87
CA ILE A 243 13.89 -3.32 1.11
C ILE A 243 12.81 -4.11 0.40
N GLY A 244 11.61 -4.10 1.00
CA GLY A 244 10.46 -4.79 0.45
C GLY A 244 10.47 -6.29 0.69
N ASN A 245 9.38 -6.90 0.28
CA ASN A 245 9.22 -8.35 0.23
C ASN A 245 8.18 -8.68 -0.85
N TRP A 246 8.31 -9.85 -1.49
CA TRP A 246 7.38 -10.29 -2.53
C TRP A 246 5.94 -10.34 -2.01
N PHE A 247 5.00 -10.19 -2.91
CA PHE A 247 3.55 -10.22 -2.64
C PHE A 247 3.05 -9.19 -1.63
N ALA A 248 3.82 -8.13 -1.38
CA ALA A 248 3.46 -7.05 -0.47
C ALA A 248 3.94 -5.69 -0.97
N GLN A 249 3.23 -4.63 -0.62
CA GLN A 249 3.65 -3.25 -0.86
C GLN A 249 4.38 -2.73 0.38
N GLN A 250 5.67 -3.04 0.48
CA GLN A 250 6.48 -2.71 1.65
C GLN A 250 7.87 -2.20 1.26
N GLY A 251 8.40 -1.28 2.03
CA GLY A 251 9.78 -0.82 1.93
C GLY A 251 9.96 0.58 1.36
N LEU A 252 8.93 1.17 0.72
CA LEU A 252 8.99 2.53 0.20
C LEU A 252 7.61 3.21 0.27
N ALA A 253 7.59 4.50 0.60
CA ALA A 253 6.43 5.37 0.43
C ALA A 253 6.87 6.80 0.14
N VAL A 254 5.98 7.58 -0.49
CA VAL A 254 6.18 8.99 -0.80
C VAL A 254 5.37 9.83 0.17
N ASP A 255 5.97 10.85 0.75
CA ASP A 255 5.31 11.78 1.65
C ASP A 255 4.50 12.86 0.92
N ASP A 256 3.80 13.70 1.69
CA ASP A 256 2.95 14.77 1.16
C ASP A 256 3.76 15.88 0.43
N GLN A 257 5.06 15.97 0.64
CA GLN A 257 5.96 16.88 -0.06
C GLN A 257 6.52 16.28 -1.35
N GLY A 258 6.38 14.97 -1.52
CA GLY A 258 6.87 14.21 -2.66
C GLY A 258 8.28 13.63 -2.46
N ASP A 259 8.83 13.68 -1.25
CA ASP A 259 10.05 12.97 -0.89
C ASP A 259 9.73 11.47 -0.72
N ALA A 260 10.55 10.58 -1.25
CA ALA A 260 10.41 9.16 -1.04
C ALA A 260 11.26 8.68 0.13
N TYR A 261 10.65 7.92 1.01
CA TYR A 261 11.32 7.29 2.14
C TYR A 261 11.33 5.79 1.95
N VAL A 262 12.50 5.22 2.07
CA VAL A 262 12.68 3.76 2.06
C VAL A 262 13.06 3.30 3.45
N TRP A 263 12.47 2.19 3.87
CA TRP A 263 12.85 1.53 5.11
C TRP A 263 13.31 0.11 4.83
N PHE A 264 14.35 -0.28 5.51
CA PHE A 264 14.93 -1.61 5.40
C PHE A 264 14.80 -2.32 6.74
N SER A 265 14.28 -3.52 6.66
CA SER A 265 13.89 -4.30 7.82
C SER A 265 15.11 -4.93 8.50
N ALA A 266 15.98 -5.53 7.73
CA ALA A 266 17.09 -6.34 8.24
C ALA A 266 16.61 -7.42 9.24
N ASN A 267 15.41 -7.97 8.99
CA ASN A 267 14.65 -8.77 9.93
C ASN A 267 14.62 -10.28 9.61
N GLU A 268 15.18 -10.69 8.47
CA GLU A 268 15.25 -12.11 8.10
C GLU A 268 16.60 -12.70 8.48
N ALA A 269 16.58 -13.79 9.23
CA ALA A 269 17.81 -14.50 9.64
C ALA A 269 18.58 -15.07 8.43
N SER A 270 17.86 -15.42 7.36
CA SER A 270 18.43 -15.92 6.10
C SER A 270 19.15 -14.84 5.27
N LEU A 271 18.90 -13.57 5.58
CA LEU A 271 19.47 -12.41 4.88
C LEU A 271 20.24 -11.51 5.88
N PRO A 272 21.31 -11.99 6.51
CA PRO A 272 22.00 -11.25 7.55
C PRO A 272 22.64 -9.99 7.00
N THR A 273 22.61 -8.91 7.78
CA THR A 273 23.24 -7.63 7.48
C THR A 273 23.91 -7.06 8.72
N LYS A 274 25.02 -6.35 8.53
CA LYS A 274 25.66 -5.56 9.58
C LYS A 274 25.02 -4.17 9.77
N ASN A 275 24.21 -3.74 8.79
CA ASN A 275 23.54 -2.46 8.85
C ASN A 275 22.35 -2.53 9.81
N LYS A 276 22.10 -1.43 10.50
CA LYS A 276 20.97 -1.29 11.39
C LYS A 276 19.71 -0.94 10.62
N SER A 277 18.59 -1.45 11.09
CA SER A 277 17.27 -1.14 10.53
C SER A 277 16.95 0.36 10.64
N GLY A 278 16.42 0.95 9.57
CA GLY A 278 16.18 2.38 9.53
C GLY A 278 15.61 2.90 8.22
N PHE A 279 15.70 4.22 8.04
CA PHE A 279 15.17 4.91 6.87
C PHE A 279 16.28 5.67 6.12
N LEU A 280 16.17 5.62 4.78
CA LEU A 280 16.85 6.52 3.86
C LEU A 280 15.81 7.39 3.14
N ARG A 281 16.24 8.48 2.52
CA ARG A 281 15.39 9.40 1.76
C ARG A 281 15.90 9.56 0.34
N ILE A 282 14.97 9.79 -0.58
CA ILE A 282 15.20 10.28 -1.94
C ILE A 282 14.40 11.57 -2.05
N LYS A 283 15.06 12.71 -2.25
CA LYS A 283 14.38 14.01 -2.35
C LYS A 283 13.54 14.09 -3.62
N LYS A 284 12.40 14.75 -3.53
CA LYS A 284 11.55 15.05 -4.69
C LYS A 284 12.36 15.62 -5.86
N GLY A 285 12.14 15.09 -7.05
CA GLY A 285 12.82 15.53 -8.26
C GLY A 285 14.27 15.07 -8.39
N THR A 286 14.76 14.22 -7.47
CA THR A 286 16.06 13.55 -7.62
C THR A 286 15.85 12.05 -7.83
N ASP A 287 16.83 11.40 -8.45
CA ASP A 287 16.90 9.95 -8.60
C ASP A 287 18.16 9.43 -7.87
N GLU A 288 18.38 9.87 -6.65
CA GLU A 288 19.53 9.52 -5.82
C GLU A 288 19.16 9.53 -4.34
N PHE A 289 19.82 8.66 -3.55
CA PHE A 289 19.67 8.70 -2.11
C PHE A 289 20.29 9.99 -1.54
N ASP A 290 19.54 10.63 -0.65
CA ASP A 290 19.99 11.80 0.10
C ASP A 290 21.10 11.39 1.08
N LYS A 291 22.30 11.91 0.87
CA LYS A 291 23.48 11.60 1.69
C LYS A 291 23.37 12.15 3.10
N ASP A 292 22.58 13.21 3.29
CA ASP A 292 22.44 13.90 4.57
C ASP A 292 21.30 13.33 5.43
N TYR A 293 20.50 12.40 4.89
CA TYR A 293 19.40 11.79 5.62
C TYR A 293 19.67 10.31 5.89
N TYR A 294 19.65 9.96 7.16
CA TYR A 294 19.61 8.60 7.67
C TYR A 294 18.90 8.59 9.02
N PHE A 295 18.00 7.67 9.24
CA PHE A 295 17.32 7.52 10.52
C PHE A 295 17.47 6.08 11.02
N ASP A 296 18.37 5.88 11.98
CA ASP A 296 18.62 4.60 12.65
C ASP A 296 17.55 4.37 13.73
N ILE A 297 16.62 3.45 13.46
CA ILE A 297 15.56 3.07 14.42
C ILE A 297 16.13 2.31 15.61
N GLU A 298 17.12 1.47 15.41
CA GLU A 298 17.69 0.67 16.48
C GLU A 298 18.44 1.53 17.52
N SER A 299 18.93 2.70 17.13
CA SER A 299 19.55 3.66 18.06
C SER A 299 18.59 4.19 19.13
N LEU A 300 17.28 4.09 18.89
CA LEU A 300 16.24 4.45 19.87
C LEU A 300 15.97 3.35 20.88
N GLY A 301 16.79 2.30 20.92
CA GLY A 301 16.69 1.19 21.87
C GLY A 301 15.59 0.18 21.55
N LYS A 302 15.05 0.23 20.32
CA LYS A 302 14.04 -0.70 19.82
C LYS A 302 14.67 -1.79 18.95
N GLY A 303 13.86 -2.74 18.50
CA GLY A 303 14.28 -3.77 17.58
C GLY A 303 14.26 -3.31 16.12
N LYS A 304 14.31 -4.27 15.23
CA LYS A 304 14.30 -4.05 13.78
C LYS A 304 12.90 -3.73 13.26
N ILE A 305 12.82 -2.99 12.15
CA ILE A 305 11.55 -2.76 11.45
C ILE A 305 11.07 -4.09 10.86
N ALA A 306 9.79 -4.42 11.10
CA ALA A 306 9.14 -5.53 10.42
C ALA A 306 8.39 -5.04 9.17
N ARG A 307 7.53 -4.04 9.33
CA ARG A 307 6.71 -3.48 8.24
C ARG A 307 6.45 -2.00 8.49
N GLY A 308 5.96 -1.30 7.46
CA GLY A 308 5.59 0.10 7.58
C GLY A 308 4.53 0.52 6.58
N SER A 309 3.80 1.57 6.92
CA SER A 309 2.82 2.23 6.06
C SER A 309 2.88 3.73 6.28
N TYR A 310 2.86 4.51 5.21
CA TYR A 310 2.76 5.96 5.33
C TYR A 310 1.36 6.33 5.83
N LEU A 311 1.28 7.24 6.77
CA LEU A 311 0.03 7.76 7.29
C LEU A 311 -0.31 9.11 6.66
N LYS A 312 0.35 10.15 7.13
CA LYS A 312 0.35 11.55 6.65
C LYS A 312 1.31 12.40 7.47
N ASP A 313 1.51 13.65 7.08
CA ASP A 313 2.25 14.65 7.86
C ASP A 313 3.62 14.12 8.32
N ASN A 314 4.35 13.44 7.43
CA ASN A 314 5.65 12.80 7.70
C ASN A 314 5.62 11.75 8.82
N LYS A 315 4.47 11.11 9.06
CA LYS A 315 4.30 10.03 10.02
C LYS A 315 4.10 8.69 9.31
N PHE A 316 4.66 7.67 9.89
CA PHE A 316 4.50 6.28 9.46
C PHE A 316 3.94 5.44 10.61
N LEU A 317 3.10 4.47 10.28
CA LEU A 317 2.76 3.37 11.16
C LEU A 317 3.77 2.25 10.92
N MET A 318 4.53 1.89 11.95
CA MET A 318 5.58 0.89 11.85
C MET A 318 5.32 -0.25 12.82
N THR A 319 5.43 -1.49 12.33
CA THR A 319 5.60 -2.65 13.20
C THR A 319 7.07 -2.88 13.44
N ILE A 320 7.45 -2.99 14.70
CA ILE A 320 8.85 -3.08 15.12
C ILE A 320 9.00 -4.27 16.08
N TYR A 321 9.99 -5.11 15.83
CA TYR A 321 10.33 -6.23 16.70
C TYR A 321 10.78 -5.75 18.07
N ASN A 322 10.58 -6.58 19.08
CA ASN A 322 11.29 -6.39 20.34
C ASN A 322 12.80 -6.47 20.11
N LYS A 323 13.57 -5.77 20.95
CA LYS A 323 15.03 -5.77 20.83
C LYS A 323 15.58 -7.20 20.90
N GLY A 324 16.35 -7.57 19.91
CA GLY A 324 16.96 -8.91 19.80
C GLY A 324 16.08 -9.96 19.12
N GLU A 325 14.83 -9.63 18.78
CA GLU A 325 13.94 -10.51 18.01
C GLU A 325 13.95 -10.13 16.52
N GLN A 326 13.68 -11.10 15.67
CA GLN A 326 13.46 -10.94 14.24
C GLN A 326 12.70 -12.15 13.68
N ALA A 327 12.17 -12.04 12.47
CA ALA A 327 11.57 -13.19 11.80
C ALA A 327 12.62 -14.27 11.49
N GLU A 328 12.22 -15.51 11.60
CA GLU A 328 13.00 -16.66 11.11
C GLU A 328 12.88 -16.82 9.59
N GLY A 329 11.89 -16.19 8.98
CA GLY A 329 11.61 -16.16 7.55
C GLY A 329 10.78 -14.94 7.20
N ILE A 330 9.76 -15.13 6.34
CA ILE A 330 8.91 -14.03 5.82
C ILE A 330 8.00 -13.43 6.90
N GLY A 331 7.68 -14.17 7.93
CA GLY A 331 6.80 -13.78 9.03
C GLY A 331 7.28 -14.37 10.37
N GLY A 332 6.48 -14.16 11.39
CA GLY A 332 6.77 -14.58 12.77
C GLY A 332 7.57 -13.56 13.57
N GLY A 333 7.75 -13.87 14.84
CA GLY A 333 8.34 -12.95 15.82
C GLY A 333 7.37 -11.88 16.31
N LEU A 334 7.50 -11.51 17.59
CA LEU A 334 6.63 -10.53 18.22
C LEU A 334 6.99 -9.10 17.81
N VAL A 335 5.97 -8.37 17.40
CA VAL A 335 6.08 -6.96 17.03
C VAL A 335 5.15 -6.10 17.87
N LYS A 336 5.48 -4.82 17.96
CA LYS A 336 4.65 -3.75 18.50
C LYS A 336 4.48 -2.66 17.45
N LEU A 337 3.40 -1.89 17.58
CA LEU A 337 3.11 -0.77 16.69
C LEU A 337 3.59 0.55 17.25
N TYR A 338 4.12 1.37 16.33
CA TYR A 338 4.61 2.72 16.62
C TYR A 338 4.15 3.71 15.55
N ILE A 339 3.79 4.91 15.96
CA ILE A 339 3.78 6.06 15.05
C ILE A 339 5.19 6.66 15.07
N VAL A 340 5.79 6.75 13.89
CA VAL A 340 7.16 7.19 13.67
C VAL A 340 7.15 8.47 12.86
N GLY A 341 7.64 9.57 13.45
CA GLY A 341 7.86 10.83 12.74
C GLY A 341 9.24 10.83 12.08
N ILE A 342 9.30 10.79 10.76
CA ILE A 342 10.55 10.66 10.00
C ILE A 342 11.41 11.92 10.00
N GLN A 343 10.80 13.11 10.12
CA GLN A 343 11.54 14.38 10.25
C GLN A 343 11.98 14.62 11.68
N THR A 344 11.10 14.34 12.66
CA THR A 344 11.40 14.53 14.08
C THR A 344 12.28 13.42 14.65
N LYS A 345 12.39 12.30 13.94
CA LYS A 345 13.08 11.07 14.36
C LYS A 345 12.60 10.56 15.72
N LYS A 346 11.30 10.70 15.98
CA LYS A 346 10.65 10.26 17.22
C LYS A 346 9.71 9.10 16.94
N MET A 347 9.53 8.25 17.95
CA MET A 347 8.64 7.10 17.91
C MET A 347 7.72 7.13 19.11
N THR A 348 6.43 6.91 18.88
CA THR A 348 5.41 6.77 19.93
C THR A 348 4.77 5.39 19.82
N GLU A 349 4.85 4.58 20.86
CA GLU A 349 4.23 3.25 20.92
C GLU A 349 2.72 3.39 21.06
N LEU A 350 1.96 2.59 20.31
CA LEU A 350 0.50 2.45 20.45
C LEU A 350 0.21 1.38 21.50
N LEU A 351 0.12 1.80 22.76
CA LEU A 351 0.05 0.89 23.92
C LEU A 351 -1.25 0.08 23.97
N GLU A 352 -2.32 0.57 23.33
CA GLU A 352 -3.62 -0.10 23.27
C GLU A 352 -3.65 -1.30 22.31
N ILE A 353 -2.63 -1.42 21.45
CA ILE A 353 -2.47 -2.56 20.55
C ILE A 353 -1.44 -3.52 21.17
N PRO A 354 -1.86 -4.73 21.56
CA PRO A 354 -0.93 -5.68 22.19
C PRO A 354 0.18 -6.12 21.24
N ALA A 355 1.29 -6.56 21.80
CA ALA A 355 2.31 -7.24 21.02
C ALA A 355 1.71 -8.50 20.37
N HIS A 356 2.00 -8.71 19.08
CA HIS A 356 1.41 -9.78 18.28
C HIS A 356 2.43 -10.32 17.28
N GLU A 357 2.12 -11.45 16.67
CA GLU A 357 2.95 -12.06 15.63
C GLU A 357 2.97 -11.21 14.36
N GLN A 358 4.14 -11.02 13.79
CA GLN A 358 4.29 -10.39 12.49
C GLN A 358 3.67 -11.26 11.38
N GLN A 359 2.85 -10.68 10.52
CA GLN A 359 1.93 -11.40 9.64
C GLN A 359 2.46 -11.65 8.20
N GLY A 360 3.75 -11.62 7.98
CA GLY A 360 4.34 -11.93 6.66
C GLY A 360 3.91 -10.95 5.55
N TYR A 361 3.34 -11.45 4.46
CA TYR A 361 2.94 -10.65 3.28
C TYR A 361 1.63 -9.85 3.47
N LYS A 362 1.04 -9.85 4.65
CA LYS A 362 -0.33 -9.35 4.84
C LYS A 362 -0.35 -7.82 4.82
N ASP A 363 -1.28 -7.24 4.08
CA ASP A 363 -1.54 -5.80 4.05
C ASP A 363 -2.81 -5.48 4.83
N VAL A 364 -2.65 -5.34 6.14
CA VAL A 364 -3.72 -5.19 7.13
C VAL A 364 -3.83 -3.76 7.67
N VAL A 365 -3.32 -2.81 6.92
CA VAL A 365 -3.40 -1.37 7.21
C VAL A 365 -4.28 -0.68 6.19
N TYR A 366 -5.20 0.12 6.65
CA TYR A 366 -5.94 1.07 5.82
C TYR A 366 -5.83 2.47 6.44
N VAL A 367 -5.54 3.47 5.63
CA VAL A 367 -5.46 4.87 6.04
C VAL A 367 -6.59 5.63 5.36
N ASP A 368 -7.44 6.30 6.14
CA ASP A 368 -8.50 7.13 5.58
C ASP A 368 -7.93 8.26 4.71
N LYS A 369 -8.59 8.57 3.60
CA LYS A 369 -8.19 9.63 2.66
C LYS A 369 -8.02 10.99 3.34
N GLY A 370 -8.77 11.27 4.41
CA GLY A 370 -8.62 12.47 5.23
C GLY A 370 -7.41 12.42 6.17
N GLY A 371 -6.77 11.27 6.33
CA GLY A 371 -5.56 11.07 7.13
C GLY A 371 -5.73 11.37 8.62
N ALA A 372 -6.95 11.39 9.17
CA ALA A 372 -7.18 11.55 10.60
C ALA A 372 -7.07 10.22 11.34
N GLN A 373 -7.47 9.14 10.68
CA GLN A 373 -7.50 7.79 11.23
C GLN A 373 -6.78 6.80 10.33
N ALA A 374 -6.21 5.79 10.95
CA ALA A 374 -5.75 4.58 10.30
C ALA A 374 -6.39 3.37 10.99
N TYR A 375 -6.44 2.28 10.28
CA TYR A 375 -7.00 1.02 10.77
C TYR A 375 -5.94 -0.06 10.63
N TYR A 376 -5.83 -0.87 11.66
CA TYR A 376 -4.89 -1.97 11.71
C TYR A 376 -5.56 -3.24 12.21
N THR A 377 -5.34 -4.37 11.57
CA THR A 377 -5.92 -5.64 12.00
C THR A 377 -4.82 -6.62 12.39
N CYS A 378 -4.90 -7.15 13.60
CA CYS A 378 -3.97 -8.18 14.08
C CYS A 378 -4.67 -9.21 14.97
N GLN A 379 -3.99 -10.34 15.17
CA GLN A 379 -4.43 -11.37 16.09
C GLN A 379 -3.99 -11.01 17.52
N ASP A 380 -4.92 -11.01 18.44
CA ASP A 380 -4.60 -10.94 19.86
C ASP A 380 -3.97 -12.27 20.30
N LYS A 381 -2.81 -12.20 20.99
CA LYS A 381 -2.05 -13.37 21.39
C LYS A 381 -2.73 -14.21 22.49
N ASP A 382 -3.62 -13.58 23.27
CA ASP A 382 -4.22 -14.20 24.46
C ASP A 382 -5.47 -15.02 24.08
N ASP A 383 -6.40 -14.45 23.29
CA ASP A 383 -7.61 -15.13 22.87
C ASP A 383 -7.55 -15.72 21.44
N LYS A 384 -6.45 -15.48 20.72
CA LYS A 384 -6.23 -15.94 19.33
C LYS A 384 -7.28 -15.48 18.32
N GLN A 385 -8.01 -14.40 18.64
CA GLN A 385 -8.97 -13.78 17.73
C GLN A 385 -8.35 -12.57 17.03
N TYR A 386 -8.82 -12.28 15.82
CA TYR A 386 -8.44 -11.07 15.11
C TYR A 386 -9.33 -9.91 15.53
N TYR A 387 -8.72 -8.73 15.62
CA TYR A 387 -9.40 -7.48 15.90
C TYR A 387 -8.90 -6.37 14.99
N THR A 388 -9.80 -5.51 14.54
CA THR A 388 -9.44 -4.23 13.95
C THR A 388 -9.23 -3.21 15.05
N TYR A 389 -8.16 -2.43 14.96
CA TYR A 389 -7.86 -1.28 15.81
C TYR A 389 -8.02 0.00 15.01
N ILE A 390 -8.68 1.00 15.57
CA ILE A 390 -8.85 2.33 15.01
C ILE A 390 -7.81 3.22 15.66
N ILE A 391 -6.92 3.77 14.85
CA ILE A 391 -5.77 4.57 15.30
C ILE A 391 -6.06 6.05 15.05
N ASP A 392 -6.01 6.85 16.08
CA ASP A 392 -5.93 8.32 15.97
C ASP A 392 -4.48 8.70 15.69
N ILE A 393 -4.21 9.15 14.46
CA ILE A 393 -2.85 9.46 13.98
C ILE A 393 -2.29 10.69 14.70
N ASN A 394 -3.14 11.65 15.07
CA ASN A 394 -2.71 12.90 15.67
C ASN A 394 -2.30 12.70 17.14
N ASN A 395 -3.08 11.94 17.89
CA ASN A 395 -2.87 11.70 19.30
C ASN A 395 -2.00 10.47 19.59
N ALA A 396 -1.68 9.66 18.56
CA ALA A 396 -0.96 8.39 18.67
C ALA A 396 -1.62 7.45 19.72
N THR A 397 -2.94 7.27 19.61
CA THR A 397 -3.73 6.37 20.43
C THR A 397 -4.53 5.42 19.56
N ALA A 398 -4.98 4.30 20.10
CA ALA A 398 -5.79 3.33 19.38
C ALA A 398 -6.96 2.84 20.20
N LYS A 399 -8.02 2.39 19.52
CA LYS A 399 -9.19 1.78 20.14
C LYS A 399 -9.46 0.44 19.45
N ARG A 400 -9.62 -0.62 20.25
CA ARG A 400 -10.04 -1.93 19.75
C ARG A 400 -11.50 -1.85 19.29
N GLY A 401 -11.76 -2.34 18.09
CA GLY A 401 -13.07 -2.35 17.43
C GLY A 401 -13.55 -3.75 17.09
N LEU A 402 -13.84 -3.96 15.79
CA LEU A 402 -14.45 -5.16 15.22
C LEU A 402 -13.67 -6.44 15.57
N LYS A 403 -14.37 -7.46 16.04
CA LYS A 403 -13.85 -8.82 16.25
C LYS A 403 -14.15 -9.70 15.04
N PHE A 404 -13.20 -10.56 14.66
CA PHE A 404 -13.40 -11.58 13.64
C PHE A 404 -13.62 -12.94 14.31
N THR A 405 -14.66 -13.66 13.85
CA THR A 405 -15.01 -14.98 14.40
C THR A 405 -15.02 -16.06 13.32
N GLY A 406 -14.49 -17.26 13.63
CA GLY A 406 -14.35 -18.34 12.66
C GLY A 406 -13.32 -18.05 11.56
N ILE A 407 -12.36 -17.16 11.84
CA ILE A 407 -11.32 -16.68 10.92
C ILE A 407 -9.96 -16.99 11.53
N SER A 408 -9.11 -17.66 10.76
CA SER A 408 -7.75 -18.01 11.15
C SER A 408 -6.71 -16.97 10.70
N GLN A 409 -7.05 -16.11 9.72
CA GLN A 409 -6.17 -15.04 9.25
C GLN A 409 -6.95 -13.92 8.58
N VAL A 410 -6.50 -12.68 8.77
CA VAL A 410 -6.86 -11.52 7.96
C VAL A 410 -5.65 -11.15 7.11
N SER A 411 -5.83 -11.08 5.79
CA SER A 411 -4.73 -10.92 4.83
C SER A 411 -4.66 -9.54 4.19
N SER A 412 -5.80 -8.86 4.06
CA SER A 412 -5.87 -7.52 3.48
C SER A 412 -7.08 -6.78 4.02
N MET A 413 -6.99 -5.46 4.03
CA MET A 413 -8.06 -4.54 4.38
C MET A 413 -8.09 -3.38 3.38
N SER A 414 -9.28 -3.05 2.91
CA SER A 414 -9.52 -1.91 2.03
C SER A 414 -10.90 -1.31 2.28
N LYS A 415 -11.23 -0.24 1.56
CA LYS A 415 -12.54 0.43 1.64
C LYS A 415 -13.01 0.77 0.23
N ILE A 416 -14.24 0.44 -0.09
CA ILE A 416 -14.89 0.67 -1.39
C ILE A 416 -16.13 1.54 -1.17
N SER A 417 -16.27 2.57 -2.03
CA SER A 417 -17.45 3.43 -2.10
C SER A 417 -18.47 2.88 -3.10
N TYR A 418 -19.77 3.06 -2.83
CA TYR A 418 -20.87 2.62 -3.70
C TYR A 418 -22.06 3.56 -3.66
#